data_1fdf700de385fe16142d06ba8b9ec4be
#
_entry.id   1fdf700de385fe16142d06ba8b9ec4be
#
_cell.length_a   1.000
_cell.length_b   1.000
_cell.length_c   1.000
_cell.angle_alpha   90.00
_cell.angle_beta   90.00
_cell.angle_gamma   90.00
#
_symmetry.space_group_name_H-M   'P 1'
#
loop_
_entity.id
_entity.type
_entity.pdbx_description
1 polymer ?
#
loop_
_entity_poly.entity_id
_entity_poly.type
_entity_poly.pdbx_seq_one_letter_code
_entity_poly.pdbx_strand_id
1 'polypeptide(L)' 'MSRKDKCKELMAKFFGPATAGMVDSMSEEDCVGKCREKVKGFLGEEKAKVFDTI' A
#
# COMPACT_ATOMS: atom_id res chain seq x y z
N MET A 1 -5.80 -13.55 4.44
CA MET A 1 -4.79 -12.70 3.77
C MET A 1 -4.09 -11.84 4.79
N SER A 2 -2.79 -11.68 4.66
CA SER A 2 -2.03 -10.82 5.57
C SER A 2 -2.21 -9.35 5.15
N ARG A 3 -1.82 -8.45 6.05
CA ARG A 3 -1.83 -7.02 5.74
C ARG A 3 -0.92 -6.70 4.55
N LYS A 4 0.19 -7.41 4.45
CA LYS A 4 1.13 -7.24 3.35
C LYS A 4 0.49 -7.60 2.02
N ASP A 5 -0.24 -8.68 1.97
CA ASP A 5 -0.96 -9.09 0.77
C ASP A 5 -1.99 -8.04 0.37
N LYS A 6 -2.69 -7.48 1.35
CA LYS A 6 -3.69 -6.46 1.09
C LYS A 6 -3.03 -5.17 0.59
N CYS A 7 -1.91 -4.78 1.17
CA CYS A 7 -1.15 -3.61 0.71
C CYS A 7 -0.70 -3.81 -0.72
N LYS A 8 -0.18 -4.99 -1.04
CA LYS A 8 0.29 -5.31 -2.38
C LYS A 8 -0.85 -5.19 -3.39
N GLU A 9 -2.00 -5.73 -3.04
CA GLU A 9 -3.18 -5.67 -3.90
C GLU A 9 -3.61 -4.23 -4.16
N LEU A 10 -3.65 -3.41 -3.10
CA LEU A 10 -4.02 -2.01 -3.22
C LEU A 10 -3.01 -1.22 -4.04
N MET A 11 -1.73 -1.48 -3.84
CA MET A 11 -0.68 -0.80 -4.61
C MET A 11 -0.74 -1.17 -6.09
N ALA A 12 -1.04 -2.43 -6.39
CA ALA A 12 -1.22 -2.85 -7.76
C ALA A 12 -2.41 -2.14 -8.42
N LYS A 13 -3.46 -1.92 -7.64
CA LYS A 13 -4.66 -1.24 -8.11
C LYS A 13 -4.42 0.24 -8.35
N PHE A 14 -3.68 0.91 -7.46
CA PHE A 14 -3.45 2.35 -7.57
C PHE A 14 -2.32 2.70 -8.53
N PHE A 15 -1.23 1.94 -8.53
CA PHE A 15 -0.01 2.30 -9.25
C PHE A 15 0.43 1.25 -10.27
N GLY A 16 -0.14 0.06 -10.22
CA GLY A 16 0.22 -1.02 -11.12
C GLY A 16 1.12 -2.07 -10.47
N PRO A 17 1.29 -3.22 -11.15
CA PRO A 17 2.01 -4.36 -10.59
C PRO A 17 3.49 -4.11 -10.32
N ALA A 18 4.12 -3.22 -11.07
CA ALA A 18 5.53 -2.90 -10.85
C ALA A 18 5.75 -2.28 -9.47
N THR A 19 4.86 -1.37 -9.07
CA THR A 19 4.93 -0.73 -7.77
C THR A 19 4.56 -1.73 -6.66
N ALA A 20 3.60 -2.60 -6.93
CA ALA A 20 3.21 -3.62 -5.96
C ALA A 20 4.37 -4.56 -5.60
N GLY A 21 5.28 -4.79 -6.54
CA GLY A 21 6.45 -5.63 -6.29
C GLY A 21 7.36 -5.09 -5.20
N MET A 22 7.35 -3.78 -4.98
CA MET A 22 8.15 -3.16 -3.92
C MET A 22 7.69 -3.58 -2.53
N VAL A 23 6.42 -3.93 -2.40
CA VAL A 23 5.84 -4.34 -1.11
C VAL A 23 6.47 -5.65 -0.62
N ASP A 24 6.89 -6.52 -1.52
CA ASP A 24 7.48 -7.80 -1.17
C ASP A 24 8.79 -7.66 -0.38
N SER A 25 9.50 -6.55 -0.56
CA SER A 25 10.76 -6.32 0.13
C SER A 25 10.59 -5.61 1.47
N MET A 26 9.36 -5.23 1.82
CA MET A 26 9.06 -4.54 3.07
C MET A 26 8.54 -5.52 4.12
N SER A 27 8.75 -5.21 5.41
CA SER A 27 8.11 -5.96 6.48
C SER A 27 6.63 -5.64 6.50
N GLU A 28 5.84 -6.49 7.15
CA GLU A 28 4.39 -6.29 7.20
C GLU A 28 4.00 -4.97 7.86
N GLU A 29 4.72 -4.58 8.91
CA GLU A 29 4.46 -3.32 9.59
C GLU A 29 4.85 -2.13 8.74
N ASP A 30 6.01 -2.22 8.09
CA ASP A 30 6.50 -1.12 7.26
C ASP A 30 5.65 -0.92 6.01
N CYS A 31 5.15 -2.00 5.41
CA CYS A 31 4.41 -1.87 4.15
C CYS A 31 3.14 -1.05 4.32
N VAL A 32 2.42 -1.23 5.41
CA VAL A 32 1.19 -0.47 5.65
C VAL A 32 1.50 1.03 5.75
N GLY A 33 2.47 1.39 6.59
CA GLY A 33 2.83 2.78 6.79
C GLY A 33 3.41 3.44 5.55
N LYS A 34 4.33 2.77 4.89
CA LYS A 34 4.98 3.33 3.70
C LYS A 34 4.04 3.43 2.51
N CYS A 35 3.20 2.42 2.32
CA CYS A 35 2.22 2.46 1.24
C CYS A 35 1.20 3.57 1.47
N ARG A 36 0.75 3.73 2.71
CA ARG A 36 -0.17 4.80 3.07
C ARG A 36 0.42 6.17 2.76
N GLU A 37 1.67 6.38 3.16
CA GLU A 37 2.37 7.65 2.88
C GLU A 37 2.49 7.92 1.38
N LYS A 38 2.81 6.89 0.62
CA LYS A 38 2.95 7.03 -0.83
C LYS A 38 1.60 7.37 -1.48
N VAL A 39 0.55 6.69 -1.10
CA VAL A 39 -0.78 6.95 -1.62
C VAL A 39 -1.24 8.34 -1.23
N LYS A 40 -0.99 8.74 0.01
CA LYS A 40 -1.34 10.07 0.49
C LYS A 40 -0.65 11.17 -0.31
N GLY A 41 0.63 10.97 -0.61
CA GLY A 41 1.41 11.95 -1.37
C GLY A 41 1.01 12.07 -2.83
N PHE A 42 0.61 10.97 -3.44
CA PHE A 42 0.27 10.94 -4.88
C PHE A 42 -1.21 11.07 -5.16
N LEU A 43 -2.06 10.47 -4.35
CA LEU A 43 -3.50 10.39 -4.62
C LEU A 43 -4.37 11.10 -3.59
N GLY A 44 -3.77 11.54 -2.50
CA GLY A 44 -4.50 12.26 -1.46
C GLY A 44 -4.91 11.38 -0.29
N GLU A 45 -5.31 12.03 0.80
CA GLU A 45 -5.62 11.38 2.05
C GLU A 45 -6.83 10.44 1.96
N GLU A 46 -7.80 10.77 1.15
CA GLU A 46 -8.99 9.90 1.00
C GLU A 46 -8.63 8.52 0.49
N LYS A 47 -7.74 8.45 -0.48
CA LYS A 47 -7.27 7.16 -0.99
C LYS A 47 -6.44 6.42 0.03
N ALA A 48 -5.63 7.16 0.80
CA ALA A 48 -4.79 6.58 1.84
C ALA A 48 -5.59 5.96 2.99
N LYS A 49 -6.83 6.39 3.19
CA LYS A 49 -7.69 5.86 4.26
C LYS A 49 -7.94 4.36 4.13
N VAL A 50 -7.85 3.80 2.92
CA VAL A 50 -8.07 2.36 2.75
C VAL A 50 -7.04 1.54 3.53
N PHE A 51 -5.86 2.12 3.81
CA PHE A 51 -4.82 1.45 4.57
C PHE A 51 -5.10 1.43 6.07
N ASP A 52 -6.03 2.25 6.53
CA ASP A 52 -6.43 2.28 7.94
C ASP A 52 -7.37 1.13 8.31
N THR A 53 -7.99 0.50 7.32
CA THR A 53 -8.97 -0.57 7.54
C THR A 53 -8.42 -1.97 7.30
N ILE A 54 -7.16 -2.09 6.96
CA ILE A 54 -6.57 -3.40 6.68
C ILE A 54 -5.79 -4.00 7.85
#